data_6cef084672f5219d2b0afa0ca6a90eab
#
_entry.id   6cef084672f5219d2b0afa0ca6a90eab
#
_cell.length_a   1.000
_cell.length_b   1.000
_cell.length_c   1.000
_cell.angle_alpha   90.00
_cell.angle_beta   90.00
_cell.angle_gamma   90.00
#
_symmetry.space_group_name_H-M   'P 1'
#
loop_
_entity.id
_entity.type
_entity.pdbx_description
1 polymer ?
#
loop_
_entity_poly.entity_id
_entity_poly.type
_entity_poly.pdbx_seq_one_letter_code
_entity_poly.pdbx_strand_id
1 'polypeptide(L)'
;PAKTFNVAGFRTAAWFTHNEEIYRRMMNQQTYKKGMGRNIFGNVALMACYNHGDDYADQCVAYLNETKNQAVAYINENIPKIHAVNPEATFMIWLDCRGLGFKTQKELKDFMFKDAKVLLNDGTTFGEKEGNGFMRFNFAAPRPVVMEGLKRIKEAADRL
;
A
#
# COMPACT_ATOMS: atom_id res chain seq x y z
N PRO A 1 -9.36 -7.15 8.72
CA PRO A 1 -9.36 -5.93 9.56
C PRO A 1 -8.01 -5.22 9.56
N ALA A 2 -6.89 -5.96 9.38
CA ALA A 2 -5.54 -5.47 9.58
C ALA A 2 -5.21 -4.16 8.86
N LYS A 3 -5.66 -4.00 7.62
CA LYS A 3 -5.39 -2.80 6.80
C LYS A 3 -6.47 -1.74 6.96
N THR A 4 -7.73 -2.13 6.90
CA THR A 4 -8.88 -1.21 7.02
C THR A 4 -8.86 -0.46 8.35
N PHE A 5 -8.56 -1.15 9.44
CA PHE A 5 -8.59 -0.59 10.80
C PHE A 5 -7.20 -0.33 11.39
N ASN A 6 -6.15 -0.43 10.57
CA ASN A 6 -4.75 -0.22 11.00
C ASN A 6 -4.33 -1.07 12.22
N VAL A 7 -4.80 -2.31 12.29
CA VAL A 7 -4.57 -3.24 13.40
C VAL A 7 -3.64 -4.40 13.03
N ALA A 8 -2.75 -4.22 12.06
CA ALA A 8 -1.83 -5.26 11.57
C ALA A 8 -0.90 -5.80 12.67
N GLY A 9 -0.58 -4.98 13.67
CA GLY A 9 0.24 -5.38 14.83
C GLY A 9 -0.34 -6.54 15.63
N PHE A 10 -1.65 -6.72 15.63
CA PHE A 10 -2.29 -7.86 16.29
C PHE A 10 -2.13 -9.18 15.53
N ARG A 11 -1.67 -9.17 14.29
CA ARG A 11 -1.43 -10.37 13.46
C ARG A 11 -2.60 -11.34 13.44
N THR A 12 -3.81 -10.79 13.37
CA THR A 12 -5.05 -11.55 13.39
C THR A 12 -5.80 -11.35 12.08
N ALA A 13 -6.25 -12.46 11.50
CA ALA A 13 -7.08 -12.49 10.31
C ALA A 13 -8.18 -13.53 10.47
N ALA A 14 -9.30 -13.33 9.79
CA ALA A 14 -10.35 -14.31 9.65
C ALA A 14 -10.38 -14.81 8.19
N TRP A 15 -10.69 -16.08 8.03
CA TRP A 15 -11.01 -16.66 6.73
C TRP A 15 -12.37 -17.36 6.81
N PHE A 16 -13.07 -17.40 5.72
CA PHE A 16 -14.37 -18.06 5.62
C PHE A 16 -14.52 -18.74 4.26
N THR A 17 -15.32 -19.78 4.21
CA THR A 17 -15.65 -20.49 2.99
C THR A 17 -17.00 -21.19 3.15
N HIS A 18 -17.78 -21.27 2.08
CA HIS A 18 -19.01 -22.09 2.00
C HIS A 18 -18.70 -23.55 1.61
N ASN A 19 -17.46 -23.86 1.23
CA ASN A 19 -17.05 -25.19 0.83
C ASN A 19 -16.53 -26.00 2.02
N GLU A 20 -17.31 -27.02 2.44
CA GLU A 20 -16.97 -27.86 3.58
C GLU A 20 -15.66 -28.64 3.42
N GLU A 21 -15.31 -29.04 2.20
CA GLU A 21 -14.05 -29.74 1.95
C GLU A 21 -12.86 -28.82 2.14
N ILE A 22 -12.92 -27.59 1.63
CA ILE A 22 -11.89 -26.58 1.86
C ILE A 22 -11.79 -26.28 3.35
N TYR A 23 -12.93 -26.09 4.04
CA TYR A 23 -12.95 -25.87 5.48
C TYR A 23 -12.22 -27.00 6.22
N ARG A 24 -12.58 -28.25 5.93
CA ARG A 24 -11.97 -29.44 6.56
C ARG A 24 -10.47 -29.54 6.28
N ARG A 25 -10.03 -29.28 5.04
CA ARG A 25 -8.61 -29.27 4.69
C ARG A 25 -7.84 -28.22 5.46
N MET A 26 -8.36 -27.00 5.55
CA MET A 26 -7.74 -25.91 6.32
C MET A 26 -7.65 -26.24 7.81
N MET A 27 -8.73 -26.75 8.41
CA MET A 27 -8.77 -27.13 9.82
C MET A 27 -7.83 -28.30 10.15
N ASN A 28 -7.56 -29.16 9.19
CA ASN A 28 -6.66 -30.31 9.35
C ASN A 28 -5.18 -29.96 9.14
N GLN A 29 -4.85 -28.76 8.63
CA GLN A 29 -3.47 -28.38 8.42
C GLN A 29 -2.72 -28.25 9.75
N GLN A 30 -1.46 -28.66 9.72
CA GLN A 30 -0.60 -28.73 10.92
C GLN A 30 -0.41 -27.36 11.61
N THR A 31 -0.50 -26.27 10.87
CA THR A 31 -0.39 -24.91 11.40
C THR A 31 -1.46 -24.62 12.45
N TYR A 32 -2.66 -25.14 12.24
CA TYR A 32 -3.74 -25.03 13.22
C TYR A 32 -3.53 -25.96 14.43
N LYS A 33 -3.04 -27.17 14.19
CA LYS A 33 -2.83 -28.19 15.23
C LYS A 33 -1.59 -27.93 16.11
N LYS A 34 -0.60 -27.21 15.62
CA LYS A 34 0.66 -26.93 16.36
C LYS A 34 0.56 -25.73 17.32
N GLY A 35 -0.65 -25.29 17.68
CA GLY A 35 -0.81 -24.36 18.78
C GLY A 35 -0.12 -23.02 18.58
N MET A 36 -0.14 -22.47 17.38
CA MET A 36 0.09 -21.03 17.21
C MET A 36 -0.99 -20.32 18.01
N GLY A 37 -0.65 -19.93 19.23
CA GLY A 37 -1.56 -19.37 20.20
C GLY A 37 -2.37 -18.26 19.58
N ARG A 38 -3.69 -18.34 19.69
CA ARG A 38 -4.57 -17.26 19.25
C ARG A 38 -4.24 -16.02 20.07
N ASN A 39 -3.99 -14.91 19.40
CA ASN A 39 -3.85 -13.63 20.07
C ASN A 39 -5.21 -13.17 20.60
N ILE A 40 -5.40 -13.23 21.92
CA ILE A 40 -6.66 -12.85 22.56
C ILE A 40 -7.04 -11.40 22.23
N PHE A 41 -6.06 -10.49 22.32
CA PHE A 41 -6.29 -9.07 21.98
C PHE A 41 -6.62 -8.90 20.49
N GLY A 42 -6.01 -9.69 19.63
CA GLY A 42 -6.34 -9.68 18.21
C GLY A 42 -7.78 -10.13 17.92
N ASN A 43 -8.29 -11.13 18.65
CA ASN A 43 -9.68 -11.57 18.53
C ASN A 43 -10.65 -10.49 19.02
N VAL A 44 -10.37 -9.86 20.17
CA VAL A 44 -11.18 -8.76 20.70
C VAL A 44 -11.16 -7.57 19.73
N ALA A 45 -9.98 -7.21 19.23
CA ALA A 45 -9.85 -6.13 18.24
C ALA A 45 -10.63 -6.44 16.95
N LEU A 46 -10.55 -7.69 16.44
CA LEU A 46 -11.31 -8.12 15.27
C LEU A 46 -12.81 -7.93 15.47
N MET A 47 -13.33 -8.39 16.60
CA MET A 47 -14.75 -8.25 16.95
C MET A 47 -15.17 -6.78 17.08
N ALA A 48 -14.36 -5.96 17.76
CA ALA A 48 -14.62 -4.53 17.92
C ALA A 48 -14.63 -3.80 16.57
N CYS A 49 -13.67 -4.09 15.69
CA CYS A 49 -13.60 -3.51 14.36
C CYS A 49 -14.88 -3.77 13.54
N TYR A 50 -15.34 -5.02 13.54
CA TYR A 50 -16.52 -5.37 12.73
C TYR A 50 -17.86 -5.02 13.39
N ASN A 51 -17.91 -4.88 14.70
CA ASN A 51 -19.16 -4.51 15.39
C ASN A 51 -19.35 -3.00 15.53
N HIS A 52 -18.24 -2.23 15.53
CA HIS A 52 -18.29 -0.82 15.90
C HIS A 52 -17.40 0.09 15.03
N GLY A 53 -16.78 -0.45 13.97
CA GLY A 53 -15.77 0.27 13.21
C GLY A 53 -16.25 0.93 11.91
N ASP A 54 -17.53 0.87 11.59
CA ASP A 54 -18.07 1.36 10.30
C ASP A 54 -17.79 2.85 10.11
N ASP A 55 -18.09 3.69 11.07
CA ASP A 55 -17.84 5.13 11.02
C ASP A 55 -16.35 5.43 10.79
N TYR A 56 -15.44 4.70 11.43
CA TYR A 56 -14.02 4.85 11.22
C TYR A 56 -13.62 4.47 9.79
N ALA A 57 -14.14 3.34 9.30
CA ALA A 57 -13.84 2.86 7.96
C ALA A 57 -14.32 3.86 6.90
N ASP A 58 -15.54 4.37 7.02
CA ASP A 58 -16.13 5.33 6.09
C ASP A 58 -15.36 6.67 6.06
N GLN A 59 -15.03 7.22 7.23
CA GLN A 59 -14.23 8.44 7.32
C GLN A 59 -12.82 8.24 6.76
N CYS A 60 -12.19 7.10 7.04
CA CYS A 60 -10.87 6.76 6.52
C CYS A 60 -10.89 6.64 4.99
N VAL A 61 -11.88 5.93 4.44
CA VAL A 61 -12.05 5.79 2.98
C VAL A 61 -12.28 7.13 2.32
N ALA A 62 -13.14 7.98 2.88
CA ALA A 62 -13.39 9.33 2.36
C ALA A 62 -12.10 10.17 2.33
N TYR A 63 -11.37 10.19 3.43
CA TYR A 63 -10.09 10.90 3.54
C TYR A 63 -9.04 10.41 2.54
N LEU A 64 -8.89 9.08 2.43
CA LEU A 64 -7.92 8.45 1.53
C LEU A 64 -8.30 8.66 0.07
N ASN A 65 -9.59 8.59 -0.27
CA ASN A 65 -10.05 8.82 -1.64
C ASN A 65 -9.75 10.25 -2.11
N GLU A 66 -9.96 11.23 -1.25
CA GLU A 66 -9.59 12.62 -1.56
C GLU A 66 -8.07 12.77 -1.70
N THR A 67 -7.29 12.16 -0.79
CA THR A 67 -5.82 12.16 -0.86
C THR A 67 -5.32 11.51 -2.15
N LYS A 68 -5.92 10.38 -2.55
CA LYS A 68 -5.65 9.70 -3.81
C LYS A 68 -5.88 10.63 -5.01
N ASN A 69 -7.05 11.25 -5.06
CA ASN A 69 -7.41 12.11 -6.19
C ASN A 69 -6.42 13.28 -6.34
N GLN A 70 -6.08 13.94 -5.23
CA GLN A 70 -5.08 15.00 -5.23
C GLN A 70 -3.70 14.52 -5.64
N ALA A 71 -3.27 13.36 -5.12
CA ALA A 71 -1.95 12.80 -5.43
C ALA A 71 -1.82 12.40 -6.91
N VAL A 72 -2.82 11.71 -7.46
CA VAL A 72 -2.83 11.29 -8.88
C VAL A 72 -2.85 12.50 -9.81
N ALA A 73 -3.72 13.49 -9.53
CA ALA A 73 -3.77 14.73 -10.30
C ALA A 73 -2.43 15.45 -10.24
N TYR A 74 -1.88 15.65 -9.04
CA TYR A 74 -0.59 16.32 -8.88
C TYR A 74 0.54 15.66 -9.69
N ILE A 75 0.65 14.33 -9.63
CA ILE A 75 1.68 13.60 -10.35
C ILE A 75 1.52 13.79 -11.86
N ASN A 76 0.33 13.51 -12.39
CA ASN A 76 0.09 13.51 -13.83
C ASN A 76 0.16 14.92 -14.45
N GLU A 77 -0.13 15.97 -13.67
CA GLU A 77 -0.08 17.35 -14.12
C GLU A 77 1.31 17.99 -13.95
N ASN A 78 2.06 17.61 -12.91
CA ASN A 78 3.27 18.34 -12.52
C ASN A 78 4.57 17.53 -12.69
N ILE A 79 4.49 16.22 -12.93
CA ILE A 79 5.68 15.36 -13.08
C ILE A 79 5.58 14.57 -14.40
N PRO A 80 5.77 15.21 -15.56
CA PRO A 80 5.47 14.60 -16.87
C PRO A 80 6.30 13.35 -17.18
N LYS A 81 7.41 13.14 -16.47
CA LYS A 81 8.25 11.94 -16.57
C LYS A 81 7.76 10.74 -15.75
N ILE A 82 6.72 10.93 -14.92
CA ILE A 82 6.13 9.89 -14.09
C ILE A 82 4.63 9.83 -14.35
N HIS A 83 4.09 8.63 -14.57
CA HIS A 83 2.66 8.43 -14.69
C HIS A 83 2.11 7.68 -13.47
N ALA A 84 1.10 8.25 -12.82
CA ALA A 84 0.38 7.61 -11.73
C ALA A 84 -0.82 6.83 -12.28
N VAL A 85 -0.82 5.52 -12.09
CA VAL A 85 -1.99 4.69 -12.36
C VAL A 85 -3.03 4.99 -11.28
N ASN A 86 -4.23 5.43 -11.68
CA ASN A 86 -5.30 5.73 -10.73
C ASN A 86 -5.85 4.43 -10.11
N PRO A 87 -5.65 4.18 -8.81
CA PRO A 87 -6.10 2.94 -8.20
C PRO A 87 -7.61 2.97 -7.96
N GLU A 88 -8.28 1.88 -8.32
CA GLU A 88 -9.70 1.65 -8.02
C GLU A 88 -9.93 1.19 -6.58
N ALA A 89 -8.91 0.59 -5.97
CA ALA A 89 -8.93 0.07 -4.61
C ALA A 89 -7.58 0.20 -3.93
N THR A 90 -7.53 -0.07 -2.65
CA THR A 90 -6.36 0.00 -1.79
C THR A 90 -5.89 1.44 -1.49
N PHE A 91 -4.72 1.57 -0.90
CA PHE A 91 -4.08 2.85 -0.56
C PHE A 91 -2.68 2.95 -1.19
N MET A 92 -2.51 2.32 -2.36
CA MET A 92 -1.26 2.25 -3.10
C MET A 92 -1.45 2.83 -4.50
N ILE A 93 -0.55 3.71 -4.92
CA ILE A 93 -0.43 4.15 -6.31
C ILE A 93 0.76 3.45 -6.94
N TRP A 94 0.56 2.92 -8.13
CA TRP A 94 1.64 2.36 -8.94
C TRP A 94 2.18 3.47 -9.84
N LEU A 95 3.45 3.81 -9.65
CA LEU A 95 4.13 4.88 -10.39
C LEU A 95 4.93 4.27 -11.53
N ASP A 96 4.59 4.60 -12.75
CA ASP A 96 5.42 4.34 -13.93
C ASP A 96 6.49 5.45 -14.01
N CYS A 97 7.71 5.10 -13.66
CA CYS A 97 8.85 6.00 -13.60
C CYS A 97 9.79 5.86 -14.82
N ARG A 98 9.41 5.09 -15.84
CA ARG A 98 10.25 4.82 -17.01
C ARG A 98 10.59 6.09 -17.79
N GLY A 99 9.71 7.10 -17.75
CA GLY A 99 9.96 8.41 -18.36
C GLY A 99 11.11 9.21 -17.73
N LEU A 100 11.60 8.82 -16.54
CA LEU A 100 12.80 9.43 -15.93
C LEU A 100 14.10 9.02 -16.65
N GLY A 101 14.09 7.94 -17.45
CA GLY A 101 15.20 7.54 -18.29
C GLY A 101 16.32 6.75 -17.60
N PHE A 102 16.11 6.28 -16.38
CA PHE A 102 17.09 5.42 -15.68
C PHE A 102 17.22 4.07 -16.38
N LYS A 103 18.45 3.58 -16.48
CA LYS A 103 18.76 2.32 -17.15
C LYS A 103 18.51 1.10 -16.25
N THR A 104 18.62 1.28 -14.95
CA THR A 104 18.50 0.21 -13.97
C THR A 104 17.53 0.58 -12.86
N GLN A 105 16.86 -0.43 -12.30
CA GLN A 105 16.00 -0.25 -11.11
C GLN A 105 16.77 0.30 -9.90
N LYS A 106 18.06 -0.04 -9.81
CA LYS A 106 18.92 0.49 -8.74
C LYS A 106 19.08 2.00 -8.85
N GLU A 107 19.31 2.53 -10.05
CA GLU A 107 19.40 3.98 -10.28
C GLU A 107 18.11 4.69 -9.91
N LEU A 108 16.96 4.14 -10.30
CA LEU A 108 15.65 4.67 -9.92
C LEU A 108 15.44 4.69 -8.39
N LYS A 109 15.81 3.62 -7.70
CA LYS A 109 15.73 3.57 -6.22
C LYS A 109 16.67 4.58 -5.58
N ASP A 110 17.89 4.67 -6.06
CA ASP A 110 18.89 5.60 -5.54
C ASP A 110 18.41 7.06 -5.72
N PHE A 111 17.84 7.39 -6.89
CA PHE A 111 17.21 8.68 -7.14
C PHE A 111 16.08 8.99 -6.15
N MET A 112 15.11 8.08 -5.99
CA MET A 112 14.01 8.31 -5.07
C MET A 112 14.49 8.51 -3.64
N PHE A 113 15.48 7.73 -3.20
CA PHE A 113 15.97 7.79 -1.83
C PHE A 113 16.94 8.95 -1.58
N LYS A 114 17.90 9.18 -2.46
CA LYS A 114 19.01 10.15 -2.27
C LYS A 114 18.65 11.55 -2.75
N ASP A 115 18.05 11.66 -3.93
CA ASP A 115 17.80 12.93 -4.59
C ASP A 115 16.43 13.50 -4.23
N ALA A 116 15.38 12.67 -4.30
CA ALA A 116 14.04 13.05 -3.88
C ALA A 116 13.82 12.94 -2.36
N LYS A 117 14.66 12.16 -1.65
CA LYS A 117 14.54 11.91 -0.20
C LYS A 117 13.17 11.33 0.18
N VAL A 118 12.67 10.44 -0.65
CA VAL A 118 11.39 9.73 -0.45
C VAL A 118 11.65 8.23 -0.51
N LEU A 119 11.23 7.51 0.52
CA LEU A 119 11.34 6.05 0.57
C LEU A 119 10.09 5.41 -0.01
N LEU A 120 10.22 4.78 -1.16
CA LEU A 120 9.17 4.04 -1.84
C LEU A 120 9.49 2.54 -1.88
N ASN A 121 8.48 1.72 -2.13
CA ASN A 121 8.71 0.31 -2.39
C ASN A 121 9.16 0.10 -3.83
N ASP A 122 10.18 -0.70 -3.98
CA ASP A 122 10.73 -1.14 -5.26
C ASP A 122 9.71 -2.00 -6.01
N GLY A 123 9.41 -1.63 -7.26
CA GLY A 123 8.46 -2.36 -8.10
C GLY A 123 8.88 -3.79 -8.36
N THR A 124 10.18 -4.06 -8.51
CA THR A 124 10.71 -5.41 -8.80
C THR A 124 10.45 -6.42 -7.67
N THR A 125 10.14 -5.96 -6.46
CA THR A 125 9.71 -6.86 -5.37
C THR A 125 8.34 -7.50 -5.63
N PHE A 126 7.58 -7.00 -6.60
CA PHE A 126 6.26 -7.49 -6.99
C PHE A 126 6.24 -8.21 -8.34
N GLY A 127 7.39 -8.29 -9.01
CA GLY A 127 7.61 -8.95 -10.29
C GLY A 127 8.90 -8.40 -10.91
N GLU A 128 9.91 -9.25 -11.09
CA GLU A 128 11.24 -8.79 -11.47
C GLU A 128 11.26 -8.06 -12.81
N LYS A 129 10.51 -8.55 -13.80
CA LYS A 129 10.42 -7.94 -15.14
C LYS A 129 9.35 -6.85 -15.18
N GLU A 130 8.16 -7.16 -14.67
CA GLU A 130 6.97 -6.32 -14.72
C GLU A 130 7.09 -5.07 -13.83
N GLY A 131 7.84 -5.19 -12.74
CA GLY A 131 8.07 -4.10 -11.80
C GLY A 131 9.29 -3.22 -12.12
N ASN A 132 10.05 -3.56 -13.16
CA ASN A 132 11.23 -2.76 -13.56
C ASN A 132 10.80 -1.40 -14.13
N GLY A 133 11.36 -0.32 -13.60
CA GLY A 133 10.98 1.06 -13.93
C GLY A 133 9.77 1.57 -13.15
N PHE A 134 9.24 0.78 -12.21
CA PHE A 134 8.09 1.15 -11.39
C PHE A 134 8.44 1.28 -9.91
N MET A 135 7.67 2.14 -9.21
CA MET A 135 7.72 2.29 -7.76
C MET A 135 6.31 2.22 -7.18
N ARG A 136 6.16 1.62 -6.00
CA ARG A 136 4.87 1.60 -5.29
C ARG A 136 4.85 2.69 -4.23
N PHE A 137 3.93 3.63 -4.40
CA PHE A 137 3.71 4.75 -3.50
C PHE A 137 2.54 4.47 -2.56
N ASN A 138 2.77 4.51 -1.26
CA ASN A 138 1.74 4.38 -0.23
C ASN A 138 1.24 5.78 0.15
N PHE A 139 -0.06 6.04 -0.03
CA PHE A 139 -0.68 7.32 0.34
C PHE A 139 -1.52 7.25 1.63
N ALA A 140 -1.48 6.13 2.36
CA ALA A 140 -2.13 6.03 3.67
C ALA A 140 -1.30 6.71 4.77
N ALA A 141 -1.14 8.01 4.61
CA ALA A 141 -0.45 8.90 5.53
C ALA A 141 -1.21 10.24 5.61
N PRO A 142 -0.91 11.12 6.55
CA PRO A 142 -1.46 12.47 6.56
C PRO A 142 -1.21 13.16 5.22
N ARG A 143 -2.26 13.76 4.65
CA ARG A 143 -2.21 14.37 3.31
C ARG A 143 -1.05 15.35 3.12
N PRO A 144 -0.72 16.23 4.09
CA PRO A 144 0.44 17.11 3.95
C PRO A 144 1.76 16.35 3.75
N VAL A 145 1.93 15.18 4.40
CA VAL A 145 3.13 14.34 4.25
C VAL A 145 3.17 13.71 2.85
N VAL A 146 2.02 13.23 2.34
CA VAL A 146 1.90 12.70 0.99
C VAL A 146 2.28 13.76 -0.04
N MET A 147 1.68 14.95 0.06
CA MET A 147 1.93 16.04 -0.89
C MET A 147 3.37 16.58 -0.81
N GLU A 148 3.95 16.64 0.39
CA GLU A 148 5.36 16.99 0.55
C GLU A 148 6.29 15.97 -0.15
N GLY A 149 6.01 14.67 0.00
CA GLY A 149 6.74 13.63 -0.72
C GLY A 149 6.67 13.80 -2.24
N LEU A 150 5.50 14.10 -2.77
CA LEU A 150 5.31 14.34 -4.21
C LEU A 150 6.03 15.60 -4.70
N LYS A 151 6.02 16.67 -3.91
CA LYS A 151 6.75 17.90 -4.20
C LYS A 151 8.26 17.62 -4.30
N ARG A 152 8.82 16.86 -3.38
CA ARG A 152 10.23 16.47 -3.41
C ARG A 152 10.58 15.63 -4.64
N ILE A 153 9.70 14.69 -5.01
CA ILE A 153 9.89 13.91 -6.24
C ILE A 153 9.90 14.83 -7.46
N LYS A 154 8.97 15.80 -7.54
CA LYS A 154 8.92 16.79 -8.61
C LYS A 154 10.22 17.59 -8.67
N GLU A 155 10.63 18.20 -7.56
CA GLU A 155 11.84 19.01 -7.49
C GLU A 155 13.10 18.23 -7.89
N ALA A 156 13.15 16.92 -7.55
CA ALA A 156 14.23 16.06 -7.98
C ALA A 156 14.16 15.75 -9.50
N ALA A 157 12.96 15.47 -10.03
CA ALA A 157 12.75 15.17 -11.43
C ALA A 157 13.01 16.38 -12.36
N ASP A 158 12.77 17.60 -11.87
CA ASP A 158 13.05 18.84 -12.59
C ASP A 158 14.57 19.08 -12.76
N ARG A 159 15.41 18.42 -11.98
CA ARG A 159 16.88 18.52 -12.07
C ARG A 159 17.52 17.49 -13.01
N LEU A 160 16.73 16.54 -13.55
CA LEU A 160 17.17 15.55 -14.56
C LEU A 160 17.06 16.12 -15.99
#